data_d7b98f492376b0fd5458e687921a6379
#
_entry.id   d7b98f492376b0fd5458e687921a6379
#
_cell.length_a   1.000
_cell.length_b   1.000
_cell.length_c   1.000
_cell.angle_alpha   90.00
_cell.angle_beta   90.00
_cell.angle_gamma   90.00
#
_symmetry.space_group_name_H-M   'P 1'
#
loop_
_entity.id
_entity.type
_entity.pdbx_description
1 polymer ?
#
loop_
_entity_poly.entity_id
_entity_poly.type
_entity_poly.pdbx_seq_one_letter_code
_entity_poly.pdbx_strand_id
1 'polypeptide(L)'
;MGSDPARQAVNDTTTAGVLARPIRVFPAALLLGFLLNYLLPLPVRIPTSGLAHSIGVIIAACLLLIGIVLFGAGVRNLSRADTPIPTNEPARVLVTTGIHGWTRNPIYLGFFLMYVGIGIAVHSPWILALTLPIAVAIRYGVVAREEAYLERRFGDTYRDYGARVRRWL
;
A
#
# COMPACT_ATOMS: atom_id res chain seq x y z
N MET A 1 -18.91 -18.23 -28.91
CA MET A 1 -17.98 -17.18 -29.31
C MET A 1 -16.78 -17.31 -28.36
N GLY A 2 -15.82 -18.18 -28.74
CA GLY A 2 -14.67 -18.52 -27.89
C GLY A 2 -13.69 -17.36 -27.84
N SER A 3 -13.29 -16.97 -26.65
CA SER A 3 -12.21 -16.00 -26.45
C SER A 3 -10.90 -16.63 -26.95
N ASP A 4 -10.26 -15.97 -27.90
CA ASP A 4 -8.97 -16.36 -28.47
C ASP A 4 -7.91 -16.48 -27.35
N PRO A 5 -7.35 -17.68 -27.10
CA PRO A 5 -6.36 -17.89 -26.04
C PRO A 5 -5.10 -17.04 -26.22
N ALA A 6 -4.74 -16.68 -27.46
CA ALA A 6 -3.63 -15.78 -27.75
C ALA A 6 -3.92 -14.34 -27.28
N ARG A 7 -5.16 -13.85 -27.40
CA ARG A 7 -5.57 -12.56 -26.86
C ARG A 7 -5.64 -12.54 -25.33
N GLN A 8 -6.03 -13.66 -24.68
CA GLN A 8 -5.98 -13.77 -23.24
C GLN A 8 -4.53 -13.78 -22.70
N ALA A 9 -3.62 -14.50 -23.37
CA ALA A 9 -2.20 -14.53 -23.01
C ALA A 9 -1.54 -13.14 -23.17
N VAL A 10 -1.89 -12.38 -24.20
CA VAL A 10 -1.40 -10.99 -24.41
C VAL A 10 -1.95 -10.05 -23.34
N ASN A 11 -3.21 -10.19 -22.93
CA ASN A 11 -3.78 -9.39 -21.83
C ASN A 11 -3.18 -9.72 -20.46
N ASP A 12 -2.84 -10.99 -20.21
CA ASP A 12 -2.22 -11.42 -18.92
C ASP A 12 -0.78 -10.89 -18.76
N THR A 13 -0.10 -10.53 -19.84
CA THR A 13 1.27 -9.96 -19.77
C THR A 13 1.31 -8.44 -19.73
N THR A 14 0.19 -7.75 -19.97
CA THR A 14 0.16 -6.29 -20.10
C THR A 14 -0.05 -5.55 -18.78
N THR A 15 -0.63 -6.18 -17.77
CA THR A 15 -0.92 -5.54 -16.47
C THR A 15 -0.71 -6.49 -15.28
N ALA A 16 -0.62 -5.94 -14.08
CA ALA A 16 -0.39 -6.73 -12.86
C ALA A 16 -1.61 -7.57 -12.40
N GLY A 17 -2.79 -7.40 -13.01
CA GLY A 17 -3.99 -8.18 -12.69
C GLY A 17 -4.36 -8.17 -11.19
N VAL A 18 -4.21 -7.03 -10.51
CA VAL A 18 -4.45 -6.91 -9.07
C VAL A 18 -5.92 -7.12 -8.71
N LEU A 19 -6.18 -7.79 -7.59
CA LEU A 19 -7.54 -8.10 -7.12
C LEU A 19 -8.33 -6.85 -6.72
N ALA A 20 -7.65 -5.84 -6.18
CA ALA A 20 -8.27 -4.58 -5.78
C ALA A 20 -7.27 -3.43 -5.92
N ARG A 21 -7.77 -2.24 -6.23
CA ARG A 21 -6.93 -1.03 -6.26
C ARG A 21 -6.68 -0.53 -4.84
N PRO A 22 -5.43 -0.38 -4.39
CA PRO A 22 -5.10 0.06 -3.03
C PRO A 22 -5.78 1.38 -2.65
N ILE A 23 -5.88 2.31 -3.61
CA ILE A 23 -6.56 3.60 -3.43
C ILE A 23 -8.04 3.46 -3.02
N ARG A 24 -8.66 2.30 -3.24
CA ARG A 24 -10.03 2.00 -2.79
C ARG A 24 -10.06 1.18 -1.52
N VAL A 25 -9.05 0.32 -1.31
CA VAL A 25 -8.99 -0.59 -0.16
C VAL A 25 -8.83 0.20 1.14
N PHE A 26 -7.90 1.14 1.21
CA PHE A 26 -7.64 1.91 2.44
C PHE A 26 -8.83 2.81 2.86
N PRO A 27 -9.45 3.62 1.97
CA PRO A 27 -10.66 4.36 2.33
C PRO A 27 -11.83 3.46 2.74
N ALA A 28 -12.07 2.36 2.02
CA ALA A 28 -13.13 1.41 2.38
C ALA A 28 -12.90 0.79 3.75
N ALA A 29 -11.66 0.44 4.07
CA ALA A 29 -11.29 -0.09 5.37
C ALA A 29 -11.39 0.96 6.50
N LEU A 30 -11.10 2.22 6.23
CA LEU A 30 -11.35 3.31 7.18
C LEU A 30 -12.85 3.45 7.47
N LEU A 31 -13.68 3.50 6.43
CA LEU A 31 -15.12 3.56 6.59
C LEU A 31 -15.67 2.35 7.38
N LEU A 32 -15.19 1.14 7.07
CA LEU A 32 -15.54 -0.05 7.81
C LEU A 32 -15.10 0.04 9.29
N GLY A 33 -13.87 0.52 9.54
CA GLY A 33 -13.36 0.71 10.90
C GLY A 33 -14.19 1.70 11.71
N PHE A 34 -14.60 2.82 11.12
CA PHE A 34 -15.51 3.78 11.76
C PHE A 34 -16.89 3.17 12.02
N LEU A 35 -17.44 2.45 11.04
CA LEU A 35 -18.74 1.79 11.17
C LEU A 35 -18.71 0.73 12.30
N LEU A 36 -17.67 -0.10 12.34
CA LEU A 36 -17.51 -1.10 13.39
C LEU A 36 -17.31 -0.45 14.76
N ASN A 37 -16.58 0.65 14.83
CA ASN A 37 -16.40 1.40 16.08
C ASN A 37 -17.72 1.97 16.62
N TYR A 38 -18.62 2.34 15.72
CA TYR A 38 -19.98 2.82 16.07
C TYR A 38 -20.93 1.68 16.44
N LEU A 39 -20.97 0.59 15.65
CA LEU A 39 -21.94 -0.51 15.84
C LEU A 39 -21.51 -1.53 16.89
N LEU A 40 -20.22 -1.77 17.01
CA LEU A 40 -19.62 -2.84 17.84
C LEU A 40 -18.42 -2.29 18.63
N PRO A 41 -18.65 -1.36 19.59
CA PRO A 41 -17.54 -0.78 20.34
C PRO A 41 -16.77 -1.85 21.11
N LEU A 42 -15.45 -1.93 20.88
CA LEU A 42 -14.58 -2.85 21.61
C LEU A 42 -14.34 -2.34 23.05
N PRO A 43 -14.23 -3.25 24.03
CA PRO A 43 -13.94 -2.89 25.43
C PRO A 43 -12.46 -2.46 25.64
N VAL A 44 -11.81 -2.01 24.59
CA VAL A 44 -10.41 -1.53 24.61
C VAL A 44 -10.42 0.00 24.63
N ARG A 45 -9.87 0.58 25.66
CA ARG A 45 -9.77 2.04 25.81
C ARG A 45 -8.38 2.52 25.43
N ILE A 46 -8.29 3.30 24.36
CA ILE A 46 -7.09 4.07 24.02
C ILE A 46 -7.11 5.34 24.88
N PRO A 47 -6.03 5.69 25.59
CA PRO A 47 -6.01 6.87 26.45
C PRO A 47 -6.37 8.16 25.69
N THR A 48 -7.27 8.96 26.26
CA THR A 48 -7.74 10.23 25.69
C THR A 48 -7.25 11.46 26.47
N SER A 49 -6.42 11.26 27.49
CA SER A 49 -5.83 12.32 28.32
C SER A 49 -4.52 11.85 28.93
N GLY A 50 -3.78 12.79 29.51
CA GLY A 50 -2.52 12.53 30.19
C GLY A 50 -1.35 12.24 29.23
N LEU A 51 -0.22 11.80 29.79
CA LEU A 51 1.04 11.58 29.07
C LEU A 51 0.89 10.56 27.94
N ALA A 52 0.20 9.46 28.18
CA ALA A 52 -0.01 8.40 27.18
C ALA A 52 -0.79 8.92 25.96
N HIS A 53 -1.78 9.78 26.15
CA HIS A 53 -2.49 10.45 25.05
C HIS A 53 -1.54 11.36 24.27
N SER A 54 -0.76 12.21 24.95
CA SER A 54 0.19 13.11 24.29
C SER A 54 1.21 12.35 23.44
N ILE A 55 1.75 11.25 23.94
CA ILE A 55 2.63 10.36 23.21
C ILE A 55 1.90 9.78 21.99
N GLY A 56 0.67 9.30 22.15
CA GLY A 56 -0.16 8.78 21.05
C GLY A 56 -0.39 9.80 19.93
N VAL A 57 -0.68 11.05 20.29
CA VAL A 57 -0.85 12.17 19.32
C VAL A 57 0.45 12.42 18.55
N ILE A 58 1.60 12.45 19.26
CA ILE A 58 2.90 12.64 18.60
C ILE A 58 3.19 11.48 17.62
N ILE A 59 2.99 10.23 18.06
CA ILE A 59 3.17 9.06 17.20
C ILE A 59 2.25 9.13 15.99
N ALA A 60 0.97 9.46 16.17
CA ALA A 60 0.01 9.59 15.07
C ALA A 60 0.46 10.67 14.07
N ALA A 61 0.87 11.84 14.56
CA ALA A 61 1.36 12.92 13.71
C ALA A 61 2.63 12.52 12.93
N CYS A 62 3.58 11.86 13.57
CA CYS A 62 4.78 11.34 12.90
C CYS A 62 4.44 10.31 11.82
N LEU A 63 3.56 9.36 12.11
CA LEU A 63 3.13 8.34 11.16
C LEU A 63 2.42 8.96 9.96
N LEU A 64 1.53 9.94 10.18
CA LEU A 64 0.85 10.67 9.12
C LEU A 64 1.84 11.43 8.25
N LEU A 65 2.76 12.18 8.86
CA LEU A 65 3.75 12.95 8.12
C LEU A 65 4.67 12.06 7.29
N ILE A 66 5.25 11.02 7.91
CA ILE A 66 6.12 10.07 7.20
C ILE A 66 5.34 9.36 6.10
N GLY A 67 4.11 8.95 6.37
CA GLY A 67 3.23 8.31 5.38
C GLY A 67 2.95 9.20 4.17
N ILE A 68 2.64 10.48 4.39
CA ILE A 68 2.43 11.47 3.32
C ILE A 68 3.71 11.67 2.51
N VAL A 69 4.85 11.78 3.17
CA VAL A 69 6.16 11.96 2.50
C VAL A 69 6.49 10.74 1.65
N LEU A 70 6.34 9.53 2.17
CA LEU A 70 6.62 8.29 1.42
C LEU A 70 5.68 8.12 0.23
N PHE A 71 4.38 8.36 0.43
CA PHE A 71 3.40 8.34 -0.64
C PHE A 71 3.75 9.35 -1.75
N GLY A 72 3.94 10.61 -1.37
CA GLY A 72 4.27 11.68 -2.31
C GLY A 72 5.60 11.46 -3.03
N ALA A 73 6.63 10.99 -2.32
CA ALA A 73 7.91 10.64 -2.91
C ALA A 73 7.79 9.46 -3.89
N GLY A 74 7.01 8.43 -3.55
CA GLY A 74 6.72 7.30 -4.43
C GLY A 74 6.02 7.71 -5.71
N VAL A 75 4.93 8.47 -5.58
CA VAL A 75 4.16 9.02 -6.71
C VAL A 75 5.05 9.90 -7.60
N ARG A 76 5.76 10.86 -7.00
CA ARG A 76 6.67 11.77 -7.74
C ARG A 76 7.76 11.00 -8.48
N ASN A 77 8.30 9.93 -7.88
CA ASN A 77 9.37 9.14 -8.48
C ASN A 77 8.87 8.39 -9.72
N LEU A 78 7.68 7.78 -9.67
CA LEU A 78 7.06 7.13 -10.82
C LEU A 78 6.68 8.14 -11.91
N SER A 79 6.08 9.28 -11.55
CA SER A 79 5.70 10.34 -12.49
C SER A 79 6.91 10.92 -13.24
N ARG A 80 8.05 11.07 -12.57
CA ARG A 80 9.29 11.55 -13.22
C ARG A 80 9.90 10.56 -14.20
N ALA A 81 9.57 9.28 -14.06
CA ALA A 81 10.01 8.21 -14.96
C ALA A 81 8.95 7.90 -16.03
N ASP A 82 7.94 8.74 -16.20
CA ASP A 82 6.80 8.54 -17.13
C ASP A 82 6.17 7.14 -17.02
N THR A 83 6.22 6.57 -15.80
CA THR A 83 5.63 5.26 -15.51
C THR A 83 4.28 5.44 -14.82
N PRO A 84 3.21 4.78 -15.32
CA PRO A 84 1.90 4.85 -14.71
C PRO A 84 1.89 4.39 -13.26
N ILE A 85 1.18 5.15 -12.40
CA ILE A 85 0.96 4.78 -10.99
C ILE A 85 -0.14 3.71 -10.87
N PRO A 86 -1.22 3.74 -11.68
CA PRO A 86 -2.26 2.72 -11.62
C PRO A 86 -1.73 1.34 -12.03
N THR A 87 -2.02 0.34 -11.19
CA THR A 87 -1.62 -1.06 -11.38
C THR A 87 -2.26 -1.78 -12.57
N ASN A 88 -3.21 -1.14 -13.23
CA ASN A 88 -3.90 -1.64 -14.42
C ASN A 88 -3.32 -1.10 -15.73
N GLU A 89 -2.27 -0.31 -15.68
CA GLU A 89 -1.54 0.16 -16.85
C GLU A 89 -0.15 -0.49 -16.91
N PRO A 90 0.37 -0.75 -18.11
CA PRO A 90 1.68 -1.39 -18.26
C PRO A 90 2.79 -0.46 -17.75
N ALA A 91 3.65 -0.96 -16.87
CA ALA A 91 4.85 -0.23 -16.46
C ALA A 91 5.76 0.01 -17.67
N ARG A 92 6.16 1.26 -17.91
CA ARG A 92 7.02 1.62 -19.05
C ARG A 92 8.48 1.39 -18.72
N VAL A 93 8.89 1.73 -17.51
CA VAL A 93 10.27 1.63 -17.01
C VAL A 93 10.25 1.04 -15.62
N LEU A 94 11.27 0.26 -15.27
CA LEU A 94 11.50 -0.19 -13.91
C LEU A 94 12.21 0.91 -13.12
N VAL A 95 11.50 1.51 -12.16
CA VAL A 95 12.03 2.57 -11.31
C VAL A 95 12.71 1.95 -10.09
N THR A 96 14.03 2.10 -9.99
CA THR A 96 14.86 1.49 -8.94
C THR A 96 15.63 2.51 -8.11
N THR A 97 15.48 3.81 -8.41
CA THR A 97 16.21 4.92 -7.79
C THR A 97 15.35 5.74 -6.85
N GLY A 98 15.92 6.73 -6.19
CA GLY A 98 15.19 7.57 -5.24
C GLY A 98 14.59 6.75 -4.10
N ILE A 99 13.34 7.00 -3.75
CA ILE A 99 12.65 6.27 -2.67
C ILE A 99 12.47 4.78 -2.99
N HIS A 100 12.39 4.40 -4.29
CA HIS A 100 12.35 3.01 -4.71
C HIS A 100 13.70 2.30 -4.58
N GLY A 101 14.79 3.01 -4.31
CA GLY A 101 16.08 2.43 -3.91
C GLY A 101 16.12 2.00 -2.44
N TRP A 102 15.18 2.41 -1.61
CA TRP A 102 15.10 2.08 -0.18
C TRP A 102 14.04 1.02 0.11
N THR A 103 12.88 1.12 -0.52
CA THR A 103 11.79 0.15 -0.43
C THR A 103 11.15 -0.03 -1.79
N ARG A 104 10.75 -1.26 -2.12
CA ARG A 104 10.06 -1.54 -3.38
C ARG A 104 8.61 -1.04 -3.41
N ASN A 105 8.03 -0.73 -2.24
CA ASN A 105 6.61 -0.39 -2.09
C ASN A 105 6.37 0.90 -1.28
N PRO A 106 7.01 2.04 -1.62
CA PRO A 106 6.92 3.26 -0.82
C PRO A 106 5.48 3.82 -0.73
N ILE A 107 4.71 3.70 -1.81
CA ILE A 107 3.31 4.16 -1.86
C ILE A 107 2.44 3.36 -0.88
N TYR A 108 2.56 2.03 -0.87
CA TYR A 108 1.79 1.18 0.05
C TYR A 108 2.22 1.35 1.48
N LEU A 109 3.53 1.46 1.73
CA LEU A 109 4.05 1.75 3.06
C LEU A 109 3.50 3.09 3.58
N GLY A 110 3.48 4.12 2.71
CA GLY A 110 2.86 5.41 3.02
C GLY A 110 1.39 5.27 3.40
N PHE A 111 0.59 4.51 2.65
CA PHE A 111 -0.81 4.24 2.98
C PHE A 111 -0.96 3.54 4.34
N PHE A 112 -0.12 2.54 4.65
CA PHE A 112 -0.18 1.85 5.94
C PHE A 112 0.13 2.77 7.11
N LEU A 113 1.17 3.60 6.99
CA LEU A 113 1.53 4.54 8.05
C LEU A 113 0.42 5.57 8.28
N MET A 114 -0.16 6.12 7.21
CA MET A 114 -1.31 7.03 7.33
C MET A 114 -2.52 6.33 7.96
N TYR A 115 -2.81 5.09 7.56
CA TYR A 115 -3.93 4.32 8.09
C TYR A 115 -3.81 4.08 9.60
N VAL A 116 -2.64 3.62 10.05
CA VAL A 116 -2.34 3.41 11.47
C VAL A 116 -2.34 4.74 12.23
N GLY A 117 -1.74 5.79 11.67
CA GLY A 117 -1.73 7.13 12.24
C GLY A 117 -3.16 7.67 12.46
N ILE A 118 -4.06 7.50 11.48
CA ILE A 118 -5.48 7.85 11.64
C ILE A 118 -6.11 7.02 12.77
N GLY A 119 -5.89 5.70 12.80
CA GLY A 119 -6.45 4.82 13.83
C GLY A 119 -6.07 5.24 15.24
N ILE A 120 -4.81 5.65 15.45
CA ILE A 120 -4.33 6.19 16.73
C ILE A 120 -4.97 7.54 17.01
N ALA A 121 -4.97 8.46 16.05
CA ALA A 121 -5.47 9.83 16.22
C ALA A 121 -6.96 9.87 16.58
N VAL A 122 -7.77 8.98 16.00
CA VAL A 122 -9.22 8.91 16.28
C VAL A 122 -9.56 7.89 17.38
N HIS A 123 -8.55 7.34 18.06
CA HIS A 123 -8.71 6.35 19.16
C HIS A 123 -9.59 5.15 18.77
N SER A 124 -9.45 4.64 17.54
CA SER A 124 -10.27 3.54 17.03
C SER A 124 -9.54 2.20 17.07
N PRO A 125 -9.88 1.30 18.03
CA PRO A 125 -9.32 -0.04 18.08
C PRO A 125 -9.64 -0.86 16.81
N TRP A 126 -10.80 -0.65 16.18
CA TRP A 126 -11.17 -1.34 14.96
C TRP A 126 -10.32 -0.98 13.76
N ILE A 127 -10.00 0.33 13.58
CA ILE A 127 -9.08 0.75 12.50
C ILE A 127 -7.72 0.08 12.71
N LEU A 128 -7.21 0.05 13.94
CA LEU A 128 -5.94 -0.61 14.24
C LEU A 128 -6.01 -2.13 14.01
N ALA A 129 -7.07 -2.79 14.44
CA ALA A 129 -7.27 -4.23 14.25
C ALA A 129 -7.37 -4.61 12.75
N LEU A 130 -8.03 -3.79 11.95
CA LEU A 130 -8.16 -4.00 10.51
C LEU A 130 -6.83 -3.83 9.75
N THR A 131 -5.80 -3.26 10.36
CA THR A 131 -4.47 -3.12 9.72
C THR A 131 -3.92 -4.49 9.29
N LEU A 132 -4.08 -5.53 10.12
CA LEU A 132 -3.56 -6.86 9.82
C LEU A 132 -4.24 -7.52 8.60
N PRO A 133 -5.58 -7.65 8.54
CA PRO A 133 -6.22 -8.21 7.36
C PRO A 133 -5.97 -7.39 6.08
N ILE A 134 -5.87 -6.05 6.19
CA ILE A 134 -5.49 -5.20 5.04
C ILE A 134 -4.07 -5.51 4.60
N ALA A 135 -3.12 -5.66 5.54
CA ALA A 135 -1.74 -5.98 5.22
C ALA A 135 -1.64 -7.32 4.46
N VAL A 136 -2.39 -8.33 4.89
CA VAL A 136 -2.47 -9.62 4.20
C VAL A 136 -3.07 -9.45 2.80
N ALA A 137 -4.19 -8.74 2.68
CA ALA A 137 -4.86 -8.50 1.41
C ALA A 137 -3.96 -7.74 0.41
N ILE A 138 -3.29 -6.67 0.85
CA ILE A 138 -2.35 -5.91 0.01
C ILE A 138 -1.12 -6.76 -0.33
N ARG A 139 -0.56 -7.50 0.64
CA ARG A 139 0.64 -8.33 0.41
C ARG A 139 0.42 -9.39 -0.66
N TYR A 140 -0.70 -10.10 -0.62
CA TYR A 140 -0.97 -11.24 -1.50
C TYR A 140 -1.87 -10.87 -2.68
N GLY A 141 -2.82 -9.97 -2.48
CA GLY A 141 -3.77 -9.57 -3.51
C GLY A 141 -3.23 -8.52 -4.48
N VAL A 142 -2.21 -7.75 -4.06
CA VAL A 142 -1.67 -6.65 -4.85
C VAL A 142 -0.17 -6.83 -5.06
N VAL A 143 0.64 -6.67 -4.01
CA VAL A 143 2.11 -6.61 -4.11
C VAL A 143 2.70 -7.87 -4.75
N ALA A 144 2.25 -9.07 -4.36
CA ALA A 144 2.76 -10.31 -4.95
C ALA A 144 2.46 -10.41 -6.46
N ARG A 145 1.31 -9.91 -6.89
CA ARG A 145 0.92 -9.89 -8.31
C ARG A 145 1.69 -8.86 -9.11
N GLU A 146 1.94 -7.68 -8.52
CA GLU A 146 2.80 -6.65 -9.12
C GLU A 146 4.24 -7.14 -9.26
N GLU A 147 4.80 -7.76 -8.22
CA GLU A 147 6.16 -8.33 -8.27
C GLU A 147 6.26 -9.39 -9.37
N ALA A 148 5.31 -10.31 -9.45
CA ALA A 148 5.29 -11.34 -10.49
C ALA A 148 5.13 -10.74 -11.90
N TYR A 149 4.35 -9.67 -12.04
CA TYR A 149 4.22 -8.94 -13.30
C TYR A 149 5.51 -8.23 -13.68
N LEU A 150 6.14 -7.52 -12.75
CA LEU A 150 7.40 -6.81 -12.99
C LEU A 150 8.54 -7.78 -13.31
N GLU A 151 8.59 -8.94 -12.67
CA GLU A 151 9.55 -9.98 -12.95
C GLU A 151 9.36 -10.57 -14.35
N ARG A 152 8.13 -10.85 -14.78
CA ARG A 152 7.86 -11.29 -16.17
C ARG A 152 8.23 -10.23 -17.20
N ARG A 153 8.03 -8.94 -16.88
CA ARG A 153 8.25 -7.84 -17.81
C ARG A 153 9.72 -7.42 -17.94
N PHE A 154 10.45 -7.41 -16.82
CA PHE A 154 11.83 -6.88 -16.74
C PHE A 154 12.89 -7.96 -16.46
N GLY A 155 12.47 -9.22 -16.24
CA GLY A 155 13.36 -10.37 -16.10
C GLY A 155 14.43 -10.19 -15.05
N ASP A 156 15.70 -10.45 -15.44
CA ASP A 156 16.88 -10.39 -14.57
C ASP A 156 17.06 -9.02 -13.91
N THR A 157 16.75 -7.94 -14.64
CA THR A 157 16.83 -6.57 -14.09
C THR A 157 15.95 -6.40 -12.85
N TYR A 158 14.74 -7.01 -12.84
CA TYR A 158 13.88 -6.97 -11.67
C TYR A 158 14.39 -7.89 -10.55
N ARG A 159 14.93 -9.06 -10.88
CA ARG A 159 15.52 -9.98 -9.89
C ARG A 159 16.70 -9.34 -9.16
N ASP A 160 17.61 -8.69 -9.89
CA ASP A 160 18.75 -7.96 -9.34
C ASP A 160 18.31 -6.79 -8.45
N TYR A 161 17.27 -6.06 -8.86
CA TYR A 161 16.65 -5.03 -8.03
C TYR A 161 16.07 -5.61 -6.76
N GLY A 162 15.31 -6.70 -6.85
CA GLY A 162 14.68 -7.39 -5.72
C GLY A 162 15.68 -7.99 -4.73
N ALA A 163 16.88 -8.37 -5.20
CA ALA A 163 17.98 -8.84 -4.35
C ALA A 163 18.64 -7.71 -3.53
N ARG A 164 18.65 -6.49 -4.04
CA ARG A 164 19.29 -5.33 -3.40
C ARG A 164 18.35 -4.50 -2.53
N VAL A 165 17.08 -4.41 -2.92
CA VAL A 165 16.10 -3.54 -2.26
C VAL A 165 15.01 -4.38 -1.60
N ARG A 166 14.77 -4.14 -0.31
CA ARG A 166 13.74 -4.85 0.44
C ARG A 166 12.33 -4.50 -0.04
N ARG A 167 11.40 -5.42 0.20
CA ARG A 167 9.98 -5.21 -0.16
C ARG A 167 9.36 -4.06 0.63
N TRP A 168 9.68 -3.97 1.93
CA TRP A 168 9.14 -2.97 2.84
C TRP A 168 10.25 -2.08 3.40
N LEU A 169 10.97 -2.54 4.41
CA LEU A 169 12.07 -1.84 5.10
C LEU A 169 13.24 -2.80 5.35
#